data_cce6ac60acd0b5079003256eab9a4bce
#
_entry.id   cce6ac60acd0b5079003256eab9a4bce
#
_cell.length_a   1.000
_cell.length_b   1.000
_cell.length_c   1.000
_cell.angle_alpha   90.00
_cell.angle_beta   90.00
_cell.angle_gamma   90.00
#
_symmetry.space_group_name_H-M   'P 1'
#
loop_
_entity.id
_entity.type
_entity.pdbx_description
1 polymer ?
#
loop_
_entity_poly.entity_id
_entity_poly.type
_entity_poly.pdbx_seq_one_letter_code
_entity_poly.pdbx_strand_id
1 'polypeptide(L)'
;MLLTEIAFDLFSAIMIASAFMVIAARNPVHSVLFLILTFFNAAALFVLLGAEFLAMILVIVYVGAVAVLFLFVVMMLDVDFAELKRGSLQYLPFGTLVGIVLLCELILVGSVWFFAPGASHALAHATPAGLTNTAALGRILYTNYVYYFQTAGLILLVAMIGAIVLTLRHKPNARRQSIPVQNARSRKDAVTLVEIEPGRGA
;
A
#
# COMPACT_ATOMS: atom_id res chain seq x y z
N MET A 1 -12.72 -27.24 16.64
CA MET A 1 -13.56 -26.09 17.01
C MET A 1 -12.87 -25.23 18.09
N LEU A 2 -12.61 -25.75 19.28
CA LEU A 2 -11.99 -24.96 20.36
C LEU A 2 -10.64 -24.30 20.01
N LEU A 3 -9.76 -24.98 19.28
CA LEU A 3 -8.48 -24.44 18.82
C LEU A 3 -8.65 -23.28 17.84
N THR A 4 -9.61 -23.40 16.92
CA THR A 4 -9.91 -22.36 15.90
C THR A 4 -10.50 -21.12 16.57
N GLU A 5 -11.36 -21.28 17.56
CA GLU A 5 -11.95 -20.20 18.35
C GLU A 5 -10.87 -19.44 19.13
N ILE A 6 -10.00 -20.18 19.84
CA ILE A 6 -8.87 -19.57 20.56
C ILE A 6 -7.93 -18.82 19.61
N ALA A 7 -7.63 -19.41 18.44
CA ALA A 7 -6.80 -18.75 17.45
C ALA A 7 -7.45 -17.47 16.91
N PHE A 8 -8.77 -17.50 16.67
CA PHE A 8 -9.53 -16.32 16.23
C PHE A 8 -9.48 -15.22 17.28
N ASP A 9 -9.77 -15.53 18.54
CA ASP A 9 -9.75 -14.56 19.63
C ASP A 9 -8.35 -13.95 19.83
N LEU A 10 -7.30 -14.78 19.74
CA LEU A 10 -5.92 -14.32 19.87
C LEU A 10 -5.54 -13.36 18.75
N PHE A 11 -5.76 -13.74 17.48
CA PHE A 11 -5.40 -12.90 16.33
C PHE A 11 -6.24 -11.62 16.28
N SER A 12 -7.54 -11.69 16.63
CA SER A 12 -8.40 -10.51 16.67
C SER A 12 -7.99 -9.53 17.79
N ALA A 13 -7.66 -10.03 18.96
CA ALA A 13 -7.18 -9.21 20.09
C ALA A 13 -5.85 -8.50 19.74
N ILE A 14 -4.88 -9.22 19.16
CA ILE A 14 -3.61 -8.64 18.74
C ILE A 14 -3.84 -7.62 17.61
N MET A 15 -4.72 -7.91 16.65
CA MET A 15 -5.05 -7.02 15.55
C MET A 15 -5.63 -5.70 16.06
N ILE A 16 -6.61 -5.74 16.97
CA ILE A 16 -7.25 -4.55 17.55
C ILE A 16 -6.24 -3.75 18.38
N ALA A 17 -5.47 -4.43 19.23
CA ALA A 17 -4.45 -3.78 20.05
C ALA A 17 -3.38 -3.10 19.20
N SER A 18 -2.87 -3.78 18.17
CA SER A 18 -1.88 -3.20 17.26
C SER A 18 -2.46 -2.06 16.43
N ALA A 19 -3.71 -2.15 15.95
CA ALA A 19 -4.39 -1.07 15.24
C ALA A 19 -4.53 0.19 16.12
N PHE A 20 -4.84 0.02 17.40
CA PHE A 20 -4.84 1.13 18.35
C PHE A 20 -3.44 1.73 18.51
N MET A 21 -2.40 0.91 18.59
CA MET A 21 -1.01 1.37 18.70
C MET A 21 -0.51 2.10 17.46
N VAL A 22 -1.06 1.84 16.26
CA VAL A 22 -0.76 2.62 15.04
C VAL A 22 -1.04 4.10 15.26
N ILE A 23 -2.14 4.42 15.93
CA ILE A 23 -2.58 5.81 16.17
C ILE A 23 -1.89 6.38 17.43
N ALA A 24 -1.71 5.57 18.47
CA ALA A 24 -1.20 6.00 19.77
C ALA A 24 0.33 6.16 19.80
N ALA A 25 1.07 5.50 18.93
CA ALA A 25 2.52 5.53 18.92
C ALA A 25 3.05 6.94 18.61
N ARG A 26 4.04 7.38 19.39
CA ARG A 26 4.67 8.70 19.22
C ARG A 26 5.66 8.74 18.08
N ASN A 27 6.30 7.61 17.82
CA ASN A 27 7.28 7.46 16.74
C ASN A 27 6.56 6.86 15.52
N PRO A 28 6.56 7.55 14.37
CA PRO A 28 5.88 7.06 13.16
C PRO A 28 6.46 5.76 12.61
N VAL A 29 7.74 5.47 12.85
CA VAL A 29 8.34 4.18 12.50
C VAL A 29 7.67 3.05 13.30
N HIS A 30 7.44 3.25 14.60
CA HIS A 30 6.71 2.28 15.42
C HIS A 30 5.25 2.14 14.98
N SER A 31 4.59 3.25 14.56
CA SER A 31 3.24 3.19 14.00
C SER A 31 3.17 2.27 12.79
N VAL A 32 4.13 2.37 11.86
CA VAL A 32 4.16 1.49 10.68
C VAL A 32 4.46 0.04 11.05
N LEU A 33 5.32 -0.21 12.04
CA LEU A 33 5.56 -1.58 12.53
C LEU A 33 4.30 -2.20 13.14
N PHE A 34 3.52 -1.42 13.90
CA PHE A 34 2.21 -1.88 14.39
C PHE A 34 1.20 -2.07 13.26
N LEU A 35 1.26 -1.26 12.19
CA LEU A 35 0.43 -1.44 11.01
C LEU A 35 0.75 -2.77 10.30
N ILE A 36 2.03 -3.11 10.16
CA ILE A 36 2.48 -4.40 9.64
C ILE A 36 1.91 -5.54 10.47
N LEU A 37 2.03 -5.45 11.81
CA LEU A 37 1.51 -6.45 12.72
C LEU A 37 -0.02 -6.59 12.59
N THR A 38 -0.75 -5.48 12.45
CA THR A 38 -2.19 -5.48 12.23
C THR A 38 -2.57 -6.24 10.96
N PHE A 39 -1.95 -5.94 9.83
CA PHE A 39 -2.24 -6.62 8.56
C PHE A 39 -1.85 -8.09 8.58
N PHE A 40 -0.76 -8.44 9.26
CA PHE A 40 -0.35 -9.83 9.38
C PHE A 40 -1.37 -10.67 10.16
N ASN A 41 -1.89 -10.14 11.27
CA ASN A 41 -2.96 -10.79 12.03
C ASN A 41 -4.29 -10.83 11.24
N ALA A 42 -4.61 -9.78 10.49
CA ALA A 42 -5.78 -9.79 9.61
C ALA A 42 -5.67 -10.88 8.53
N ALA A 43 -4.48 -11.07 7.94
CA ALA A 43 -4.25 -12.16 7.00
C ALA A 43 -4.45 -13.55 7.65
N ALA A 44 -4.00 -13.73 8.89
CA ALA A 44 -4.24 -14.96 9.64
C ALA A 44 -5.75 -15.22 9.86
N LEU A 45 -6.53 -14.18 10.17
CA LEU A 45 -7.99 -14.28 10.27
C LEU A 45 -8.65 -14.67 8.94
N PHE A 46 -8.16 -14.12 7.80
CA PHE A 46 -8.64 -14.53 6.48
C PHE A 46 -8.34 -15.99 6.16
N VAL A 47 -7.18 -16.51 6.59
CA VAL A 47 -6.87 -17.94 6.47
C VAL A 47 -7.85 -18.77 7.29
N LEU A 48 -8.16 -18.37 8.52
CA LEU A 48 -9.15 -19.07 9.36
C LEU A 48 -10.55 -19.07 8.73
N LEU A 49 -10.90 -18.05 7.95
CA LEU A 49 -12.15 -17.97 7.20
C LEU A 49 -12.13 -18.77 5.88
N GLY A 50 -11.02 -19.42 5.52
CA GLY A 50 -10.87 -20.12 4.24
C GLY A 50 -10.66 -19.20 3.05
N ALA A 51 -10.38 -17.90 3.26
CA ALA A 51 -10.10 -16.92 2.22
C ALA A 51 -8.58 -16.81 1.96
N GLU A 52 -7.94 -17.92 1.62
CA GLU A 52 -6.48 -18.03 1.48
C GLU A 52 -5.91 -17.06 0.46
N PHE A 53 -6.58 -16.91 -0.69
CA PHE A 53 -6.15 -15.99 -1.74
C PHE A 53 -6.11 -14.54 -1.27
N LEU A 54 -7.15 -14.11 -0.54
CA LEU A 54 -7.24 -12.76 -0.01
C LEU A 54 -6.19 -12.52 1.08
N ALA A 55 -5.94 -13.51 1.94
CA ALA A 55 -4.88 -13.47 2.93
C ALA A 55 -3.49 -13.26 2.29
N MET A 56 -3.19 -14.01 1.25
CA MET A 56 -1.90 -13.89 0.54
C MET A 56 -1.74 -12.53 -0.14
N ILE A 57 -2.80 -11.99 -0.78
CA ILE A 57 -2.77 -10.64 -1.35
C ILE A 57 -2.51 -9.59 -0.26
N LEU A 58 -3.16 -9.73 0.89
CA LEU A 58 -2.97 -8.81 2.01
C LEU A 58 -1.50 -8.79 2.46
N VAL A 59 -0.87 -9.95 2.61
CA VAL A 59 0.55 -10.02 3.00
C VAL A 59 1.47 -9.48 1.91
N ILE A 60 1.27 -9.89 0.66
CA ILE A 60 2.18 -9.51 -0.43
C ILE A 60 2.07 -8.01 -0.75
N VAL A 61 0.86 -7.49 -0.87
CA VAL A 61 0.62 -6.12 -1.32
C VAL A 61 0.63 -5.14 -0.13
N TYR A 62 -0.19 -5.39 0.90
CA TYR A 62 -0.30 -4.43 2.01
C TYR A 62 0.91 -4.46 2.93
N VAL A 63 1.38 -5.63 3.32
CA VAL A 63 2.59 -5.74 4.16
C VAL A 63 3.84 -5.56 3.31
N GLY A 64 3.98 -6.33 2.22
CA GLY A 64 5.21 -6.37 1.44
C GLY A 64 5.49 -5.12 0.61
N ALA A 65 4.47 -4.48 0.03
CA ALA A 65 4.65 -3.29 -0.81
C ALA A 65 4.29 -2.00 -0.05
N VAL A 66 3.05 -1.88 0.43
CA VAL A 66 2.53 -0.60 0.94
C VAL A 66 3.14 -0.24 2.29
N ALA A 67 3.09 -1.13 3.27
CA ALA A 67 3.60 -0.83 4.61
C ALA A 67 5.13 -0.66 4.62
N VAL A 68 5.86 -1.44 3.83
CA VAL A 68 7.32 -1.28 3.67
C VAL A 68 7.66 0.04 2.97
N LEU A 69 6.88 0.45 1.96
CA LEU A 69 7.02 1.77 1.33
C LEU A 69 6.80 2.88 2.36
N PHE A 70 5.73 2.80 3.18
CA PHE A 70 5.50 3.76 4.25
C PHE A 70 6.65 3.80 5.25
N LEU A 71 7.17 2.64 5.66
CA LEU A 71 8.31 2.56 6.57
C LEU A 71 9.52 3.30 5.99
N PHE A 72 9.82 3.07 4.71
CA PHE A 72 10.93 3.68 4.03
C PHE A 72 10.76 5.21 3.91
N VAL A 73 9.57 5.66 3.50
CA VAL A 73 9.25 7.10 3.38
C VAL A 73 9.35 7.81 4.72
N VAL A 74 8.75 7.23 5.78
CA VAL A 74 8.76 7.84 7.12
C VAL A 74 10.17 7.89 7.71
N MET A 75 11.01 6.90 7.41
CA MET A 75 12.39 6.89 7.86
C MET A 75 13.26 7.93 7.10
N MET A 76 12.89 8.26 5.84
CA MET A 76 13.61 9.26 5.05
C MET A 76 13.12 10.70 5.28
N LEU A 77 11.92 10.88 5.84
CA LEU A 77 11.37 12.19 6.16
C LEU A 77 11.94 12.66 7.51
N ASP A 78 12.74 13.71 7.47
CA ASP A 78 13.20 14.44 8.66
C ASP A 78 12.10 15.44 9.08
N VAL A 79 11.04 14.91 9.73
CA VAL A 79 9.89 15.71 10.17
C VAL A 79 9.98 15.94 11.67
N ASP A 80 9.91 17.20 12.10
CA ASP A 80 9.80 17.55 13.50
C ASP A 80 8.36 17.31 14.01
N PHE A 81 8.15 16.13 14.61
CA PHE A 81 6.85 15.72 15.14
C PHE A 81 6.40 16.55 16.35
N ALA A 82 7.28 17.33 16.97
CA ALA A 82 6.92 18.22 18.07
C ALA A 82 6.11 19.42 17.56
N GLU A 83 6.39 19.92 16.37
CA GLU A 83 5.63 21.02 15.74
C GLU A 83 4.23 20.56 15.29
N LEU A 84 4.10 19.34 14.76
CA LEU A 84 2.80 18.81 14.31
C LEU A 84 1.80 18.65 15.47
N LYS A 85 2.27 18.46 16.70
CA LYS A 85 1.39 18.33 17.87
C LYS A 85 0.85 19.66 18.39
N ARG A 86 1.47 20.79 18.09
CA ARG A 86 1.04 22.11 18.63
C ARG A 86 -0.33 22.56 18.13
N GLY A 87 -0.79 22.06 16.96
CA GLY A 87 -2.09 22.40 16.39
C GLY A 87 -3.22 21.40 16.67
N SER A 88 -2.92 20.23 17.23
CA SER A 88 -3.89 19.12 17.34
C SER A 88 -5.08 19.42 18.25
N LEU A 89 -4.91 20.23 19.30
CA LEU A 89 -5.98 20.58 20.24
C LEU A 89 -7.11 21.40 19.60
N GLN A 90 -6.82 22.18 18.57
CA GLN A 90 -7.83 22.99 17.88
C GLN A 90 -8.79 22.14 17.03
N TYR A 91 -8.31 21.01 16.52
CA TYR A 91 -9.10 20.08 15.70
C TYR A 91 -9.78 18.97 16.49
N LEU A 92 -9.47 18.87 17.79
CA LEU A 92 -9.99 17.82 18.64
C LEU A 92 -11.52 17.77 18.72
N PRO A 93 -12.27 18.91 18.86
CA PRO A 93 -13.74 18.86 18.92
C PRO A 93 -14.35 18.42 17.58
N PHE A 94 -13.81 18.88 16.45
CA PHE A 94 -14.27 18.45 15.13
C PHE A 94 -13.93 16.98 14.84
N GLY A 95 -12.71 16.57 15.15
CA GLY A 95 -12.28 15.17 14.99
C GLY A 95 -13.09 14.20 15.86
N THR A 96 -13.43 14.60 17.10
CA THR A 96 -14.27 13.81 17.99
C THR A 96 -15.69 13.67 17.44
N LEU A 97 -16.26 14.73 16.91
CA LEU A 97 -17.61 14.71 16.30
C LEU A 97 -17.65 13.73 15.12
N VAL A 98 -16.69 13.83 14.20
CA VAL A 98 -16.57 12.88 13.05
C VAL A 98 -16.37 11.45 13.55
N GLY A 99 -15.53 11.24 14.56
CA GLY A 99 -15.29 9.92 15.16
C GLY A 99 -16.56 9.31 15.77
N ILE A 100 -17.38 10.12 16.47
CA ILE A 100 -18.65 9.66 17.04
C ILE A 100 -19.65 9.28 15.92
N VAL A 101 -19.75 10.09 14.86
CA VAL A 101 -20.63 9.78 13.73
C VAL A 101 -20.24 8.44 13.09
N LEU A 102 -18.96 8.25 12.78
CA LEU A 102 -18.46 6.99 12.22
C LEU A 102 -18.68 5.79 13.16
N LEU A 103 -18.49 5.99 14.47
CA LEU A 103 -18.76 4.95 15.45
C LEU A 103 -20.24 4.57 15.48
N CYS A 104 -21.13 5.56 15.46
CA CYS A 104 -22.58 5.30 15.39
C CYS A 104 -22.97 4.56 14.10
N GLU A 105 -22.41 4.93 12.96
CA GLU A 105 -22.64 4.21 11.69
C GLU A 105 -22.18 2.76 11.77
N LEU A 106 -20.99 2.50 12.31
CA LEU A 106 -20.48 1.14 12.48
C LEU A 106 -21.35 0.29 13.42
N ILE A 107 -21.83 0.88 14.53
CA ILE A 107 -22.73 0.20 15.46
C ILE A 107 -24.07 -0.10 14.78
N LEU A 108 -24.64 0.84 14.02
CA LEU A 108 -25.88 0.63 13.28
C LEU A 108 -25.75 -0.47 12.25
N VAL A 109 -24.71 -0.45 11.41
CA VAL A 109 -24.46 -1.49 10.40
C VAL A 109 -24.24 -2.85 11.08
N GLY A 110 -23.44 -2.89 12.14
CA GLY A 110 -23.18 -4.12 12.90
C GLY A 110 -24.47 -4.68 13.55
N SER A 111 -25.31 -3.80 14.09
CA SER A 111 -26.59 -4.24 14.71
C SER A 111 -27.55 -4.82 13.69
N VAL A 112 -27.68 -4.20 12.50
CA VAL A 112 -28.51 -4.73 11.42
C VAL A 112 -28.01 -6.11 10.97
N TRP A 113 -26.71 -6.31 10.86
CA TRP A 113 -26.12 -7.61 10.53
C TRP A 113 -26.40 -8.68 11.59
N PHE A 114 -26.38 -8.32 12.87
CA PHE A 114 -26.62 -9.24 13.98
C PHE A 114 -28.09 -9.66 14.09
N PHE A 115 -29.00 -8.75 13.74
CA PHE A 115 -30.45 -8.97 13.88
C PHE A 115 -31.16 -9.33 12.56
N ALA A 116 -30.47 -9.34 11.43
CA ALA A 116 -31.08 -9.70 10.13
C ALA A 116 -31.27 -11.21 10.00
N PRO A 117 -32.50 -11.71 9.87
CA PRO A 117 -32.78 -13.16 9.79
C PRO A 117 -32.34 -13.81 8.49
N GLY A 118 -31.40 -13.36 7.79
CA GLY A 118 -30.90 -13.92 6.52
C GLY A 118 -29.42 -13.75 6.31
N ALA A 119 -28.73 -13.08 7.23
CA ALA A 119 -27.30 -12.82 7.11
C ALA A 119 -26.46 -14.10 7.04
N SER A 120 -26.89 -15.18 7.71
CA SER A 120 -26.24 -16.50 7.68
C SER A 120 -26.36 -17.20 6.31
N HIS A 121 -27.40 -16.95 5.55
CA HIS A 121 -27.59 -17.56 4.22
C HIS A 121 -26.78 -16.87 3.12
N ALA A 122 -26.48 -15.58 3.26
CA ALA A 122 -25.62 -14.85 2.32
C ALA A 122 -24.14 -15.30 2.38
N LEU A 123 -23.73 -15.90 3.50
CA LEU A 123 -22.37 -16.45 3.70
C LEU A 123 -22.20 -17.88 3.15
N ALA A 124 -23.25 -18.49 2.63
CA ALA A 124 -23.28 -19.92 2.29
C ALA A 124 -22.78 -20.26 0.87
N HIS A 125 -22.12 -19.36 0.17
CA HIS A 125 -21.38 -19.74 -1.06
C HIS A 125 -20.00 -20.28 -0.70
N ALA A 126 -20.00 -21.46 -0.08
CA ALA A 126 -18.76 -22.19 0.17
C ALA A 126 -18.02 -22.49 -1.15
N THR A 127 -16.70 -22.48 -1.10
CA THR A 127 -15.88 -22.94 -2.22
C THR A 127 -16.35 -24.34 -2.66
N PRO A 128 -16.63 -24.58 -3.95
CA PRO A 128 -17.07 -25.90 -4.41
C PRO A 128 -16.11 -27.01 -4.00
N ALA A 129 -16.65 -28.14 -3.57
CA ALA A 129 -15.86 -29.27 -3.13
C ALA A 129 -14.87 -29.71 -4.24
N GLY A 130 -13.61 -29.91 -3.90
CA GLY A 130 -12.56 -30.31 -4.83
C GLY A 130 -11.83 -29.16 -5.57
N LEU A 131 -12.18 -27.90 -5.31
CA LEU A 131 -11.46 -26.74 -5.84
C LEU A 131 -10.73 -26.00 -4.71
N THR A 132 -9.54 -25.49 -5.00
CA THR A 132 -8.87 -24.54 -4.10
C THR A 132 -9.58 -23.18 -4.15
N ASN A 133 -9.54 -22.41 -3.06
CA ASN A 133 -10.11 -21.06 -3.00
C ASN A 133 -9.64 -20.18 -4.17
N THR A 134 -8.35 -20.22 -4.50
CA THR A 134 -7.76 -19.48 -5.62
C THR A 134 -8.35 -19.90 -6.98
N ALA A 135 -8.54 -21.20 -7.22
CA ALA A 135 -9.10 -21.69 -8.48
C ALA A 135 -10.59 -21.33 -8.63
N ALA A 136 -11.35 -21.40 -7.53
CA ALA A 136 -12.76 -20.99 -7.52
C ALA A 136 -12.93 -19.51 -7.81
N LEU A 137 -12.14 -18.64 -7.14
CA LEU A 137 -12.15 -17.21 -7.40
C LEU A 137 -11.71 -16.87 -8.83
N GLY A 138 -10.66 -17.52 -9.33
CA GLY A 138 -10.19 -17.29 -10.70
C GLY A 138 -11.27 -17.59 -11.75
N ARG A 139 -12.02 -18.67 -11.59
CA ARG A 139 -13.14 -19.00 -12.51
C ARG A 139 -14.21 -17.91 -12.55
N ILE A 140 -14.57 -17.36 -11.42
CA ILE A 140 -15.63 -16.34 -11.32
C ILE A 140 -15.12 -14.98 -11.79
N LEU A 141 -13.89 -14.61 -11.41
CA LEU A 141 -13.30 -13.31 -11.67
C LEU A 141 -13.08 -13.06 -13.18
N TYR A 142 -12.60 -14.06 -13.90
CA TYR A 142 -12.32 -13.94 -15.34
C TYR A 142 -13.53 -14.25 -16.25
N THR A 143 -14.67 -14.63 -15.69
CA THR A 143 -15.91 -14.89 -16.44
C THR A 143 -16.99 -13.89 -16.07
N ASN A 144 -17.61 -14.07 -14.90
CA ASN A 144 -18.77 -13.30 -14.48
C ASN A 144 -18.40 -11.85 -14.09
N TYR A 145 -17.19 -11.66 -13.54
CA TYR A 145 -16.71 -10.37 -13.03
C TYR A 145 -15.60 -9.76 -13.87
N VAL A 146 -15.45 -10.19 -15.12
CA VAL A 146 -14.38 -9.70 -16.03
C VAL A 146 -14.38 -8.18 -16.20
N TYR A 147 -15.56 -7.55 -16.22
CA TYR A 147 -15.70 -6.10 -16.32
C TYR A 147 -15.04 -5.38 -15.13
N TYR A 148 -15.31 -5.83 -13.92
CA TYR A 148 -14.71 -5.26 -12.72
C TYR A 148 -13.19 -5.51 -12.67
N PHE A 149 -12.75 -6.67 -13.12
CA PHE A 149 -11.33 -6.99 -13.23
C PHE A 149 -10.61 -6.03 -14.18
N GLN A 150 -11.18 -5.79 -15.38
CA GLN A 150 -10.62 -4.85 -16.35
C GLN A 150 -10.62 -3.41 -15.83
N THR A 151 -11.69 -2.99 -15.17
CA THR A 151 -11.77 -1.65 -14.56
C THR A 151 -10.70 -1.46 -13.49
N ALA A 152 -10.49 -2.46 -12.63
CA ALA A 152 -9.41 -2.44 -11.65
C ALA A 152 -8.02 -2.31 -12.31
N GLY A 153 -7.80 -3.03 -13.41
CA GLY A 153 -6.57 -2.92 -14.22
C GLY A 153 -6.33 -1.52 -14.78
N LEU A 154 -7.39 -0.86 -15.27
CA LEU A 154 -7.31 0.53 -15.76
C LEU A 154 -7.01 1.52 -14.62
N ILE A 155 -7.60 1.34 -13.44
CA ILE A 155 -7.31 2.16 -12.27
C ILE A 155 -5.84 2.01 -11.87
N LEU A 156 -5.32 0.79 -11.84
CA LEU A 156 -3.90 0.53 -11.54
C LEU A 156 -2.97 1.15 -12.59
N LEU A 157 -3.33 1.10 -13.88
CA LEU A 157 -2.57 1.74 -14.94
C LEU A 157 -2.48 3.26 -14.72
N VAL A 158 -3.60 3.92 -14.42
CA VAL A 158 -3.64 5.37 -14.14
C VAL A 158 -2.81 5.70 -12.90
N ALA A 159 -2.93 4.90 -11.84
CA ALA A 159 -2.13 5.08 -10.62
C ALA A 159 -0.62 4.94 -10.91
N MET A 160 -0.22 3.97 -11.72
CA MET A 160 1.18 3.77 -12.12
C MET A 160 1.70 4.96 -12.94
N ILE A 161 0.93 5.42 -13.94
CA ILE A 161 1.30 6.59 -14.74
C ILE A 161 1.42 7.83 -13.84
N GLY A 162 0.46 8.04 -12.93
CA GLY A 162 0.47 9.14 -11.97
C GLY A 162 1.71 9.11 -11.08
N ALA A 163 2.06 7.97 -10.53
CA ALA A 163 3.25 7.80 -9.70
C ALA A 163 4.54 8.15 -10.47
N ILE A 164 4.67 7.68 -11.72
CA ILE A 164 5.84 7.96 -12.57
C ILE A 164 5.92 9.44 -12.92
N VAL A 165 4.82 10.05 -13.37
CA VAL A 165 4.79 11.45 -13.81
C VAL A 165 5.07 12.40 -12.64
N LEU A 166 4.48 12.16 -11.46
CA LEU A 166 4.67 13.02 -10.28
C LEU A 166 6.09 12.92 -9.70
N THR A 167 6.74 11.77 -9.82
CA THR A 167 8.11 11.57 -9.33
C THR A 167 9.18 11.92 -10.36
N LEU A 168 8.79 12.16 -11.63
CA LEU A 168 9.71 12.47 -12.70
C LEU A 168 10.39 13.83 -12.50
N ARG A 169 11.68 13.80 -12.21
CA ARG A 169 12.50 15.01 -12.02
C ARG A 169 13.44 15.22 -13.19
N HIS A 170 13.17 16.23 -14.01
CA HIS A 170 14.09 16.65 -15.05
C HIS A 170 15.16 17.57 -14.46
N LYS A 171 16.43 17.22 -14.63
CA LYS A 171 17.55 18.12 -14.33
C LYS A 171 17.79 19.04 -15.53
N PRO A 172 17.56 20.37 -15.44
CA PRO A 172 17.70 21.27 -16.60
C PRO A 172 19.14 21.35 -17.13
N ASN A 173 20.13 21.10 -16.26
CA ASN A 173 21.56 21.16 -16.60
C ASN A 173 22.19 19.78 -16.87
N ALA A 174 21.40 18.74 -17.11
CA ALA A 174 21.95 17.44 -17.48
C ALA A 174 22.56 17.51 -18.90
N ARG A 175 23.87 17.32 -19.00
CA ARG A 175 24.55 17.22 -20.29
C ARG A 175 24.13 15.92 -20.96
N ARG A 176 23.16 16.02 -21.87
CA ARG A 176 22.68 14.88 -22.66
C ARG A 176 23.57 14.74 -23.91
N GLN A 177 24.07 13.54 -24.14
CA GLN A 177 24.77 13.22 -25.36
C GLN A 177 23.79 13.14 -26.54
N SER A 178 24.16 13.75 -27.67
CA SER A 178 23.44 13.56 -28.91
C SER A 178 24.21 12.55 -29.78
N ILE A 179 23.73 11.31 -29.80
CA ILE A 179 24.34 10.21 -30.56
C ILE A 179 24.46 10.56 -32.06
N PRO A 180 23.44 11.16 -32.74
CA PRO A 180 23.58 11.55 -34.15
C PRO A 180 24.71 12.56 -34.38
N VAL A 181 24.88 13.56 -33.50
CA VAL A 181 25.95 14.56 -33.59
C VAL A 181 27.33 13.93 -33.36
N GLN A 182 27.42 13.00 -32.44
CA GLN A 182 28.69 12.28 -32.17
C GLN A 182 29.09 11.40 -33.36
N ASN A 183 28.13 10.68 -33.97
CA ASN A 183 28.41 9.81 -35.11
C ASN A 183 28.69 10.59 -36.38
N ALA A 184 28.12 11.78 -36.54
CA ALA A 184 28.35 12.66 -37.67
C ALA A 184 29.64 13.49 -37.58
N ARG A 185 30.38 13.41 -36.48
CA ARG A 185 31.59 14.19 -36.24
C ARG A 185 32.69 13.80 -37.21
N SER A 186 33.15 14.78 -38.00
CA SER A 186 34.25 14.60 -38.91
C SER A 186 35.60 14.77 -38.20
N ARG A 187 36.68 14.28 -38.80
CA ARG A 187 38.05 14.46 -38.27
C ARG A 187 38.40 15.94 -38.09
N LYS A 188 37.91 16.83 -38.95
CA LYS A 188 38.13 18.28 -38.88
C LYS A 188 37.48 18.92 -37.63
N ASP A 189 36.37 18.36 -37.19
CA ASP A 189 35.63 18.86 -36.01
C ASP A 189 36.13 18.24 -34.69
N ALA A 190 36.89 17.15 -34.79
CA ALA A 190 37.36 16.39 -33.63
C ALA A 190 38.81 16.76 -33.20
N VAL A 191 39.60 17.33 -34.11
CA VAL A 191 41.01 17.61 -33.89
C VAL A 191 41.28 19.09 -34.15
N THR A 192 41.71 19.83 -33.15
CA THR A 192 42.21 21.19 -33.26
C THR A 192 43.72 21.17 -33.03
N LEU A 193 44.49 21.81 -33.94
CA LEU A 193 45.91 22.03 -33.75
C LEU A 193 46.10 23.18 -32.75
N VAL A 194 46.77 22.94 -31.67
CA VAL A 194 47.13 23.95 -30.66
C VAL A 194 48.64 24.10 -30.67
N GLU A 195 49.12 25.31 -30.90
CA GLU A 195 50.55 25.60 -30.76
C GLU A 195 50.92 25.64 -29.24
N ILE A 196 51.78 24.72 -28.86
CA ILE A 196 52.25 24.62 -27.48
C ILE A 196 53.75 24.93 -27.49
N GLU A 197 54.21 25.79 -26.57
CA GLU A 197 55.65 26.08 -26.39
C GLU A 197 56.41 24.79 -26.03
N PRO A 198 57.58 24.58 -26.60
CA PRO A 198 58.42 23.40 -26.32
C PRO A 198 58.74 23.32 -24.81
N GLY A 199 58.44 22.17 -24.19
CA GLY A 199 58.68 21.91 -22.77
C GLY A 199 57.47 22.08 -21.82
N ARG A 200 56.30 22.55 -22.28
CA ARG A 200 55.04 22.49 -21.54
C ARG A 200 54.23 21.28 -22.03
N GLY A 201 54.07 20.30 -21.17
CA GLY A 201 53.21 19.15 -21.46
C GLY A 201 51.79 19.59 -21.84
N ALA A 202 51.08 18.79 -22.68
CA ALA A 202 49.74 19.03 -23.11
C ALA A 202 48.71 18.76 -21.99
#